data_375e3fafcbe172b5ea64618469e78d9c
#
_entry.id   375e3fafcbe172b5ea64618469e78d9c
#
_cell.length_a   1.000
_cell.length_b   1.000
_cell.length_c   1.000
_cell.angle_alpha   90.00
_cell.angle_beta   90.00
_cell.angle_gamma   90.00
#
_symmetry.space_group_name_H-M   'P 1'
#
loop_
_entity.id
_entity.type
_entity.pdbx_description
1 polymer ?
#
loop_
_entity_poly.entity_id
_entity_poly.type
_entity_poly.pdbx_seq_one_letter_code
_entity_poly.pdbx_strand_id
1 'polypeptide(L)'
;MTDWLDWQGPVAAWGVPLFLVVVALWLGGPAARRALAARRLRRRLRRAGTGLLESVILPDGLEGEVFIDYLLLRPEGIVVLMVQRYRGAIFAAEGMANWSQVVGARTWRFANPLPELQRKVLAVRQVVGNVPVAGYLVVSGEAQFPKGQPAAIRRLETFAPCSDETVCTNLRQAWQALRQAARPLDRQERRLWQENSRPADGVRDGVLALILLALAAAWLIWRLELLS
;
A
#
# COMPACT_ATOMS: atom_id res chain seq x y z
N MET A 1 5.69 34.04 50.43
CA MET A 1 6.46 32.85 50.00
C MET A 1 5.47 31.82 49.42
N THR A 2 4.83 32.11 48.29
CA THR A 2 3.93 31.22 47.54
C THR A 2 3.69 31.75 46.10
N ASP A 3 4.78 32.08 45.37
CA ASP A 3 4.68 32.54 44.00
C ASP A 3 4.95 31.44 42.96
N TRP A 4 4.72 30.18 43.34
CA TRP A 4 4.94 29.02 42.43
C TRP A 4 3.72 28.61 41.62
N LEU A 5 2.56 29.31 41.75
CA LEU A 5 1.31 28.90 41.16
C LEU A 5 0.80 29.80 40.02
N ASP A 6 1.56 30.79 39.57
CA ASP A 6 1.23 31.63 38.42
C ASP A 6 1.59 31.00 37.04
N TRP A 7 1.65 29.70 36.97
CA TRP A 7 1.70 28.95 35.70
C TRP A 7 0.38 28.96 34.94
N GLN A 8 -0.59 29.75 35.36
CA GLN A 8 -1.90 29.91 34.73
C GLN A 8 -1.92 31.02 33.65
N GLY A 9 -0.79 31.46 33.18
CA GLY A 9 -0.72 32.40 32.05
C GLY A 9 -1.28 31.79 30.76
N PRO A 10 -1.71 32.65 29.80
CA PRO A 10 -2.30 32.19 28.53
C PRO A 10 -1.41 31.23 27.74
N VAL A 11 -0.10 31.28 27.97
CA VAL A 11 0.89 30.40 27.34
C VAL A 11 0.75 28.94 27.81
N ALA A 12 0.51 28.70 29.11
CA ALA A 12 0.29 27.35 29.64
C ALA A 12 -1.10 26.82 29.23
N ALA A 13 -2.07 27.73 29.07
CA ALA A 13 -3.42 27.36 28.65
C ALA A 13 -3.49 26.73 27.26
N TRP A 14 -2.71 27.25 26.32
CA TRP A 14 -2.73 26.82 24.91
C TRP A 14 -1.50 26.00 24.53
N GLY A 15 -0.42 26.06 25.32
CA GLY A 15 0.84 25.38 25.04
C GLY A 15 0.69 23.87 25.06
N VAL A 16 0.02 23.31 26.07
CA VAL A 16 -0.16 21.85 26.21
C VAL A 16 -1.03 21.28 25.06
N PRO A 17 -2.24 21.80 24.77
CA PRO A 17 -3.01 21.24 23.66
C PRO A 17 -2.33 21.46 22.32
N LEU A 18 -1.67 22.59 22.09
CA LEU A 18 -0.93 22.83 20.86
C LEU A 18 0.22 21.83 20.70
N PHE A 19 0.98 21.58 21.75
CA PHE A 19 2.05 20.57 21.75
C PHE A 19 1.51 19.17 21.45
N LEU A 20 0.40 18.76 22.08
CA LEU A 20 -0.23 17.45 21.81
C LEU A 20 -0.72 17.34 20.38
N VAL A 21 -1.29 18.40 19.80
CA VAL A 21 -1.72 18.42 18.39
C VAL A 21 -0.51 18.31 17.46
N VAL A 22 0.57 19.04 17.71
CA VAL A 22 1.80 18.95 16.91
C VAL A 22 2.38 17.53 16.95
N VAL A 23 2.48 16.93 18.14
CA VAL A 23 2.97 15.54 18.29
C VAL A 23 2.03 14.56 17.60
N ALA A 24 0.70 14.73 17.72
CA ALA A 24 -0.26 13.89 17.05
C ALA A 24 -0.17 14.01 15.51
N LEU A 25 0.03 15.20 14.97
CA LEU A 25 0.25 15.42 13.54
C LEU A 25 1.58 14.82 13.09
N TRP A 26 2.61 14.90 13.92
CA TRP A 26 3.92 14.31 13.62
C TRP A 26 3.86 12.77 13.59
N LEU A 27 3.19 12.15 14.56
CA LEU A 27 2.99 10.70 14.62
C LEU A 27 1.99 10.20 13.58
N GLY A 28 0.86 10.90 13.39
CA GLY A 28 -0.23 10.50 12.49
C GLY A 28 0.04 10.81 11.02
N GLY A 29 0.86 11.83 10.74
CA GLY A 29 1.15 12.29 9.38
C GLY A 29 1.63 11.20 8.43
N PRO A 30 2.58 10.34 8.80
CA PRO A 30 3.03 9.23 7.96
C PRO A 30 1.92 8.22 7.66
N ALA A 31 1.07 7.88 8.63
CA ALA A 31 -0.05 6.96 8.44
C ALA A 31 -1.11 7.55 7.49
N ALA A 32 -1.47 8.81 7.68
CA ALA A 32 -2.40 9.53 6.81
C ALA A 32 -1.88 9.63 5.37
N ARG A 33 -0.60 9.95 5.18
CA ARG A 33 0.05 9.99 3.85
C ARG A 33 0.02 8.61 3.18
N ARG A 34 0.26 7.52 3.92
CA ARG A 34 0.17 6.13 3.42
C ARG A 34 -1.27 5.80 2.99
N ALA A 35 -2.26 6.15 3.81
CA ALA A 35 -3.67 5.93 3.50
C ALA A 35 -4.12 6.72 2.26
N LEU A 36 -3.71 7.98 2.14
CA LEU A 36 -3.99 8.81 0.97
C LEU A 36 -3.31 8.25 -0.30
N ALA A 37 -2.05 7.81 -0.19
CA ALA A 37 -1.33 7.18 -1.30
C ALA A 37 -2.04 5.89 -1.77
N ALA A 38 -2.48 5.04 -0.83
CA ALA A 38 -3.25 3.84 -1.15
C ALA A 38 -4.60 4.16 -1.82
N ARG A 39 -5.31 5.19 -1.34
CA ARG A 39 -6.57 5.66 -1.98
C ARG A 39 -6.33 6.20 -3.38
N ARG A 40 -5.25 6.97 -3.59
CA ARG A 40 -4.86 7.48 -4.92
C ARG A 40 -4.48 6.34 -5.87
N LEU A 41 -3.71 5.37 -5.40
CA LEU A 41 -3.37 4.16 -6.15
C LEU A 41 -4.63 3.44 -6.62
N ARG A 42 -5.52 3.11 -5.68
CA ARG A 42 -6.79 2.42 -5.99
C ARG A 42 -7.65 3.20 -7.01
N ARG A 43 -7.78 4.52 -6.86
CA ARG A 43 -8.52 5.36 -7.82
C ARG A 43 -7.90 5.34 -9.21
N ARG A 44 -6.58 5.35 -9.32
CA ARG A 44 -5.88 5.27 -10.60
C ARG A 44 -6.03 3.89 -11.24
N LEU A 45 -5.89 2.81 -10.47
CA LEU A 45 -6.08 1.44 -10.96
C LEU A 45 -7.51 1.22 -11.47
N ARG A 46 -8.52 1.75 -10.79
CA ARG A 46 -9.92 1.69 -11.26
C ARG A 46 -10.17 2.42 -12.57
N ARG A 47 -9.36 3.42 -12.90
CA ARG A 47 -9.43 4.11 -14.19
C ARG A 47 -8.59 3.43 -15.26
N ALA A 48 -7.57 2.68 -14.87
CA ALA A 48 -6.65 2.01 -15.76
C ALA A 48 -7.16 0.65 -16.28
N GLY A 49 -8.23 0.12 -15.72
CA GLY A 49 -8.86 -1.14 -16.13
C GLY A 49 -10.37 -1.06 -16.04
N THR A 50 -11.06 -1.89 -16.83
CA THR A 50 -12.52 -2.02 -16.82
C THR A 50 -13.01 -2.89 -15.66
N GLY A 51 -12.13 -3.73 -15.10
CA GLY A 51 -12.35 -4.51 -13.89
C GLY A 51 -11.16 -4.43 -12.97
N LEU A 52 -11.41 -4.41 -11.66
CA LEU A 52 -10.39 -4.43 -10.61
C LEU A 52 -10.77 -5.42 -9.51
N LEU A 53 -9.89 -6.39 -9.24
CA LEU A 53 -9.92 -7.21 -8.02
C LEU A 53 -8.75 -6.80 -7.14
N GLU A 54 -9.01 -6.69 -5.85
CA GLU A 54 -8.05 -6.19 -4.87
C GLU A 54 -7.88 -7.21 -3.73
N SER A 55 -6.62 -7.54 -3.40
CA SER A 55 -6.31 -8.39 -2.25
C SER A 55 -7.08 -9.72 -2.29
N VAL A 56 -6.83 -10.51 -3.28
CA VAL A 56 -7.47 -11.82 -3.48
C VAL A 56 -6.47 -12.94 -3.35
N ILE A 57 -6.96 -14.11 -2.94
CA ILE A 57 -6.21 -15.36 -2.94
C ILE A 57 -6.70 -16.21 -4.10
N LEU A 58 -5.77 -16.77 -4.84
CA LEU A 58 -6.02 -17.79 -5.86
C LEU A 58 -5.26 -19.09 -5.55
N PRO A 59 -5.79 -20.25 -5.93
CA PRO A 59 -5.03 -21.49 -5.88
C PRO A 59 -3.82 -21.40 -6.82
N ASP A 60 -2.68 -21.95 -6.41
CA ASP A 60 -1.46 -21.99 -7.23
C ASP A 60 -1.37 -23.22 -8.13
N GLY A 61 -2.37 -24.12 -8.06
CA GLY A 61 -2.42 -25.36 -8.80
C GLY A 61 -1.55 -26.50 -8.23
N LEU A 62 -0.86 -26.28 -7.11
CA LEU A 62 0.02 -27.23 -6.41
C LEU A 62 -0.39 -27.39 -4.94
N GLU A 63 -1.68 -27.38 -4.64
CA GLU A 63 -2.26 -27.42 -3.28
C GLU A 63 -1.93 -26.20 -2.41
N GLY A 64 -1.33 -25.14 -3.00
CA GLY A 64 -1.02 -23.89 -2.33
C GLY A 64 -1.96 -22.75 -2.71
N GLU A 65 -1.85 -21.67 -1.98
CA GLU A 65 -2.55 -20.42 -2.23
C GLU A 65 -1.56 -19.28 -2.54
N VAL A 66 -1.92 -18.43 -3.48
CA VAL A 66 -1.11 -17.25 -3.84
C VAL A 66 -1.92 -15.99 -3.61
N PHE A 67 -1.36 -15.09 -2.81
CA PHE A 67 -1.91 -13.76 -2.59
C PHE A 67 -1.59 -12.84 -3.76
N ILE A 68 -2.60 -12.16 -4.27
CA ILE A 68 -2.50 -11.19 -5.35
C ILE A 68 -2.97 -9.82 -4.87
N ASP A 69 -2.11 -8.83 -5.00
CA ASP A 69 -2.41 -7.45 -4.58
C ASP A 69 -3.53 -6.83 -5.42
N TYR A 70 -3.36 -6.86 -6.75
CA TYR A 70 -4.33 -6.30 -7.70
C TYR A 70 -4.35 -7.09 -9.00
N LEU A 71 -5.56 -7.29 -9.53
CA LEU A 71 -5.81 -7.77 -10.89
C LEU A 71 -6.59 -6.71 -11.64
N LEU A 72 -6.16 -6.39 -12.84
CA LEU A 72 -6.84 -5.48 -13.74
C LEU A 72 -7.33 -6.23 -14.98
N LEU A 73 -8.57 -5.99 -15.37
CA LEU A 73 -9.08 -6.35 -16.69
C LEU A 73 -8.80 -5.19 -17.63
N ARG A 74 -8.09 -5.48 -18.73
CA ARG A 74 -7.78 -4.52 -19.80
C ARG A 74 -8.13 -5.10 -21.16
N PRO A 75 -8.28 -4.28 -22.21
CA PRO A 75 -8.53 -4.77 -23.56
C PRO A 75 -7.47 -5.74 -24.06
N GLU A 76 -6.21 -5.56 -23.64
CA GLU A 76 -5.08 -6.39 -24.06
C GLU A 76 -4.99 -7.72 -23.29
N GLY A 77 -5.72 -7.88 -22.18
CA GLY A 77 -5.68 -9.05 -21.33
C GLY A 77 -5.84 -8.75 -19.86
N ILE A 78 -5.47 -9.71 -19.02
CA ILE A 78 -5.49 -9.59 -17.57
C ILE A 78 -4.12 -9.19 -17.09
N VAL A 79 -4.05 -8.19 -16.22
CA VAL A 79 -2.80 -7.67 -15.68
C VAL A 79 -2.73 -7.95 -14.18
N VAL A 80 -1.69 -8.68 -13.79
CA VAL A 80 -1.32 -8.95 -12.39
C VAL A 80 -0.41 -7.84 -11.93
N LEU A 81 -0.77 -7.13 -10.88
CA LEU A 81 0.06 -6.08 -10.30
C LEU A 81 0.49 -6.46 -8.88
N MET A 82 1.78 -6.44 -8.66
CA MET A 82 2.41 -6.53 -7.36
C MET A 82 2.91 -5.15 -6.97
N VAL A 83 2.44 -4.60 -5.85
CA VAL A 83 2.78 -3.24 -5.45
C VAL A 83 3.82 -3.24 -4.35
N GLN A 84 4.99 -2.69 -4.64
CA GLN A 84 6.08 -2.55 -3.68
C GLN A 84 6.44 -1.08 -3.47
N ARG A 85 6.84 -0.75 -2.24
CA ARG A 85 7.23 0.61 -1.89
C ARG A 85 8.72 0.67 -1.61
N TYR A 86 9.45 1.28 -2.54
CA TYR A 86 10.88 1.49 -2.40
C TYR A 86 11.22 2.97 -2.30
N ARG A 87 12.36 3.26 -1.67
CA ARG A 87 12.95 4.60 -1.59
C ARG A 87 14.43 4.53 -1.92
N GLY A 88 15.00 5.65 -2.40
CA GLY A 88 16.41 5.74 -2.71
C GLY A 88 16.81 4.94 -3.95
N ALA A 89 18.06 4.55 -4.04
CA ALA A 89 18.60 3.84 -5.19
C ALA A 89 18.37 2.32 -5.05
N ILE A 90 17.76 1.70 -6.07
CA ILE A 90 17.55 0.26 -6.18
C ILE A 90 18.47 -0.29 -7.26
N PHE A 91 19.30 -1.24 -6.89
CA PHE A 91 20.14 -2.01 -7.80
C PHE A 91 19.45 -3.34 -8.06
N ALA A 92 18.79 -3.43 -9.21
CA ALA A 92 17.92 -4.53 -9.60
C ALA A 92 18.33 -5.05 -10.97
N ALA A 93 18.37 -6.37 -11.14
CA ALA A 93 18.44 -7.04 -12.42
C ALA A 93 17.62 -8.32 -12.40
N GLU A 94 17.12 -8.75 -13.56
CA GLU A 94 16.22 -9.92 -13.65
C GLU A 94 16.91 -11.21 -13.18
N GLY A 95 18.18 -11.40 -13.53
CA GLY A 95 18.95 -12.61 -13.17
C GLY A 95 19.55 -12.60 -11.75
N MET A 96 19.38 -11.55 -10.95
CA MET A 96 19.93 -11.50 -9.60
C MET A 96 18.97 -12.15 -8.59
N ALA A 97 19.48 -13.03 -7.74
CA ALA A 97 18.70 -13.62 -6.65
C ALA A 97 18.28 -12.57 -5.59
N ASN A 98 19.13 -11.59 -5.33
CA ASN A 98 18.88 -10.52 -4.38
C ASN A 98 19.09 -9.15 -5.03
N TRP A 99 18.22 -8.23 -4.67
CA TRP A 99 18.35 -6.82 -5.00
C TRP A 99 18.93 -6.04 -3.82
N SER A 100 19.48 -4.86 -4.11
CA SER A 100 20.01 -3.97 -3.06
C SER A 100 19.31 -2.63 -3.10
N GLN A 101 18.99 -2.12 -1.93
CA GLN A 101 18.42 -0.79 -1.73
C GLN A 101 19.40 0.07 -0.94
N VAL A 102 19.68 1.27 -1.40
CA VAL A 102 20.53 2.26 -0.75
C VAL A 102 19.70 3.48 -0.41
N VAL A 103 19.64 3.83 0.88
CA VAL A 103 18.95 5.03 1.37
C VAL A 103 19.92 5.78 2.29
N GLY A 104 20.42 6.92 1.83
CA GLY A 104 21.50 7.64 2.51
C GLY A 104 22.76 6.78 2.61
N ALA A 105 23.29 6.60 3.82
CA ALA A 105 24.49 5.79 4.08
C ALA A 105 24.17 4.29 4.33
N ARG A 106 22.92 3.86 4.28
CA ARG A 106 22.52 2.48 4.61
C ARG A 106 22.19 1.69 3.36
N THR A 107 22.64 0.42 3.33
CA THR A 107 22.32 -0.54 2.27
C THR A 107 21.62 -1.75 2.86
N TRP A 108 20.52 -2.15 2.24
CA TRP A 108 19.77 -3.36 2.55
C TRP A 108 19.74 -4.29 1.34
N ARG A 109 19.81 -5.59 1.59
CA ARG A 109 19.60 -6.63 0.58
C ARG A 109 18.27 -7.29 0.84
N PHE A 110 17.53 -7.59 -0.23
CA PHE A 110 16.26 -8.30 -0.17
C PHE A 110 16.11 -9.20 -1.39
N ALA A 111 15.28 -10.24 -1.27
CA ALA A 111 15.05 -11.18 -2.35
C ALA A 111 14.45 -10.49 -3.58
N ASN A 112 14.85 -10.93 -4.77
CA ASN A 112 14.27 -10.47 -6.03
C ASN A 112 12.76 -10.77 -6.05
N PRO A 113 11.88 -9.77 -6.20
CA PRO A 113 10.42 -9.97 -6.19
C PRO A 113 9.88 -10.54 -7.52
N LEU A 114 10.67 -10.59 -8.59
CA LEU A 114 10.19 -11.04 -9.90
C LEU A 114 9.79 -12.52 -9.95
N PRO A 115 10.49 -13.47 -9.30
CA PRO A 115 10.02 -14.85 -9.22
C PRO A 115 8.65 -14.99 -8.53
N GLU A 116 8.41 -14.21 -7.49
CA GLU A 116 7.08 -14.18 -6.83
C GLU A 116 6.01 -13.62 -7.76
N LEU A 117 6.32 -12.55 -8.49
CA LEU A 117 5.42 -12.00 -9.52
C LEU A 117 5.10 -13.04 -10.60
N GLN A 118 6.08 -13.81 -11.06
CA GLN A 118 5.88 -14.88 -12.02
C GLN A 118 4.96 -15.98 -11.48
N ARG A 119 5.11 -16.40 -10.23
CA ARG A 119 4.19 -17.35 -9.58
C ARG A 119 2.76 -16.82 -9.58
N LYS A 120 2.55 -15.55 -9.25
CA LYS A 120 1.24 -14.89 -9.28
C LYS A 120 0.64 -14.91 -10.70
N VAL A 121 1.44 -14.63 -11.71
CA VAL A 121 1.01 -14.69 -13.13
C VAL A 121 0.62 -16.11 -13.53
N LEU A 122 1.39 -17.11 -13.12
CA LEU A 122 1.10 -18.52 -13.41
C LEU A 122 -0.21 -18.99 -12.75
N ALA A 123 -0.45 -18.63 -11.49
CA ALA A 123 -1.70 -18.93 -10.80
C ALA A 123 -2.91 -18.33 -11.53
N VAL A 124 -2.80 -17.08 -12.01
CA VAL A 124 -3.86 -16.46 -12.81
C VAL A 124 -4.06 -17.19 -14.13
N ARG A 125 -2.98 -17.54 -14.85
CA ARG A 125 -3.06 -18.27 -16.14
C ARG A 125 -3.76 -19.61 -16.00
N GLN A 126 -3.56 -20.34 -14.91
CA GLN A 126 -4.24 -21.60 -14.64
C GLN A 126 -5.77 -21.44 -14.57
N VAL A 127 -6.24 -20.34 -14.01
CA VAL A 127 -7.69 -20.06 -13.89
C VAL A 127 -8.28 -19.57 -15.21
N VAL A 128 -7.56 -18.73 -15.98
CA VAL A 128 -8.12 -18.06 -17.16
C VAL A 128 -7.81 -18.75 -18.49
N GLY A 129 -6.93 -19.75 -18.48
CA GLY A 129 -6.57 -20.51 -19.69
C GLY A 129 -5.81 -19.67 -20.71
N ASN A 130 -6.26 -19.72 -21.97
CA ASN A 130 -5.58 -19.12 -23.12
C ASN A 130 -5.76 -17.59 -23.27
N VAL A 131 -6.06 -16.89 -22.19
CA VAL A 131 -6.18 -15.44 -22.18
C VAL A 131 -4.81 -14.81 -21.92
N PRO A 132 -4.43 -13.70 -22.60
CA PRO A 132 -3.19 -13.00 -22.32
C PRO A 132 -3.13 -12.53 -20.87
N VAL A 133 -2.07 -12.89 -20.16
CA VAL A 133 -1.81 -12.46 -18.77
C VAL A 133 -0.43 -11.85 -18.70
N ALA A 134 -0.34 -10.59 -18.28
CA ALA A 134 0.90 -9.88 -18.03
C ALA A 134 1.06 -9.60 -16.53
N GLY A 135 2.30 -9.62 -16.05
CA GLY A 135 2.64 -9.28 -14.67
C GLY A 135 3.54 -8.06 -14.59
N TYR A 136 3.24 -7.13 -13.69
CA TYR A 136 4.09 -5.97 -13.45
C TYR A 136 4.28 -5.72 -11.97
N LEU A 137 5.53 -5.39 -11.62
CA LEU A 137 5.90 -4.85 -10.32
C LEU A 137 5.70 -3.34 -10.37
N VAL A 138 4.70 -2.84 -9.66
CA VAL A 138 4.44 -1.40 -9.55
C VAL A 138 5.22 -0.86 -8.36
N VAL A 139 6.19 -0.01 -8.67
CA VAL A 139 6.99 0.65 -7.64
C VAL A 139 6.30 1.95 -7.24
N SER A 140 5.94 2.02 -5.96
CA SER A 140 5.42 3.23 -5.33
C SER A 140 6.50 3.85 -4.44
N GLY A 141 6.64 5.18 -4.49
CA GLY A 141 7.65 5.91 -3.73
C GLY A 141 8.75 6.52 -4.61
N GLU A 142 9.76 7.09 -3.96
CA GLU A 142 10.86 7.81 -4.61
C GLU A 142 12.05 6.87 -4.90
N ALA A 143 11.78 5.77 -5.62
CA ALA A 143 12.82 4.84 -6.01
C ALA A 143 13.46 5.26 -7.34
N GLN A 144 14.76 5.13 -7.41
CA GLN A 144 15.57 5.33 -8.62
C GLN A 144 16.28 4.03 -8.97
N PHE A 145 16.48 3.77 -10.26
CA PHE A 145 17.18 2.58 -10.77
C PHE A 145 18.45 3.00 -11.53
N PRO A 146 19.56 3.27 -10.82
CA PRO A 146 20.78 3.85 -11.45
C PRO A 146 21.42 2.95 -12.51
N LYS A 147 21.26 1.62 -12.40
CA LYS A 147 21.81 0.62 -13.34
C LYS A 147 20.78 0.07 -14.32
N GLY A 148 19.69 0.79 -14.53
CA GLY A 148 18.58 0.33 -15.37
C GLY A 148 17.46 -0.31 -14.59
N GLN A 149 16.29 -0.36 -15.22
CA GLN A 149 15.06 -0.86 -14.63
C GLN A 149 14.64 -2.13 -15.37
N PRO A 150 14.42 -3.28 -14.67
CA PRO A 150 13.87 -4.49 -15.27
C PRO A 150 12.56 -4.22 -16.02
N ALA A 151 12.33 -4.94 -17.13
CA ALA A 151 11.16 -4.74 -18.00
C ALA A 151 9.82 -4.95 -17.29
N ALA A 152 9.80 -5.83 -16.30
CA ALA A 152 8.60 -6.10 -15.48
C ALA A 152 8.25 -4.98 -14.49
N ILE A 153 9.13 -4.01 -14.26
CA ILE A 153 8.84 -2.87 -13.38
C ILE A 153 8.12 -1.79 -14.17
N ARG A 154 7.01 -1.31 -13.63
CA ARG A 154 6.25 -0.20 -14.19
C ARG A 154 5.95 0.84 -13.12
N ARG A 155 5.86 2.08 -13.52
CA ARG A 155 5.29 3.15 -12.70
C ARG A 155 3.79 3.17 -12.92
N LEU A 156 3.04 3.56 -11.89
CA LEU A 156 1.57 3.62 -11.98
C LEU A 156 1.08 4.55 -13.09
N GLU A 157 1.84 5.58 -13.40
CA GLU A 157 1.55 6.57 -14.45
C GLU A 157 1.58 5.97 -15.86
N THR A 158 2.24 4.83 -16.04
CA THR A 158 2.34 4.14 -17.34
C THR A 158 1.01 3.50 -17.78
N PHE A 159 0.10 3.25 -16.82
CA PHE A 159 -1.19 2.65 -17.14
C PHE A 159 -2.19 3.73 -17.57
N ALA A 160 -2.39 3.85 -18.87
CA ALA A 160 -3.40 4.75 -19.42
C ALA A 160 -4.83 4.32 -19.01
N PRO A 161 -5.75 5.27 -18.83
CA PRO A 161 -7.17 4.95 -18.64
C PRO A 161 -7.70 4.13 -19.81
N CYS A 162 -8.59 3.18 -19.53
CA CYS A 162 -9.26 2.42 -20.58
C CYS A 162 -10.79 2.48 -20.43
N SER A 163 -11.51 2.32 -21.56
CA SER A 163 -12.96 2.27 -21.62
C SER A 163 -13.45 0.81 -21.77
N ASP A 164 -14.69 0.56 -21.34
CA ASP A 164 -15.27 -0.78 -21.27
C ASP A 164 -15.63 -1.36 -22.65
N GLU A 165 -15.77 -0.52 -23.66
CA GLU A 165 -16.25 -0.89 -24.99
C GLU A 165 -15.29 -1.79 -25.78
N THR A 166 -14.02 -1.84 -25.38
CA THR A 166 -12.96 -2.55 -26.12
C THR A 166 -12.67 -3.96 -25.59
N VAL A 167 -13.35 -4.42 -24.53
CA VAL A 167 -13.07 -5.74 -23.92
C VAL A 167 -13.81 -6.86 -24.64
N CYS A 168 -13.06 -7.80 -25.22
CA CYS A 168 -13.60 -8.97 -25.90
C CYS A 168 -14.39 -9.91 -24.97
N THR A 169 -15.35 -10.65 -25.54
CA THR A 169 -16.20 -11.60 -24.80
C THR A 169 -15.40 -12.65 -24.03
N ASN A 170 -14.34 -13.19 -24.63
CA ASN A 170 -13.47 -14.19 -23.99
C ASN A 170 -12.78 -13.63 -22.74
N LEU A 171 -12.35 -12.37 -22.76
CA LEU A 171 -11.76 -11.70 -21.62
C LEU A 171 -12.77 -11.49 -20.48
N ARG A 172 -14.02 -11.18 -20.81
CA ARG A 172 -15.10 -11.05 -19.82
C ARG A 172 -15.43 -12.39 -19.16
N GLN A 173 -15.46 -13.48 -19.92
CA GLN A 173 -15.66 -14.83 -19.38
C GLN A 173 -14.50 -15.25 -18.46
N ALA A 174 -13.26 -15.06 -18.89
CA ALA A 174 -12.07 -15.32 -18.07
C ALA A 174 -12.07 -14.49 -16.79
N TRP A 175 -12.50 -13.22 -16.87
CA TRP A 175 -12.65 -12.37 -15.71
C TRP A 175 -13.71 -12.84 -14.72
N GLN A 176 -14.83 -13.37 -15.22
CA GLN A 176 -15.86 -13.98 -14.39
C GLN A 176 -15.35 -15.25 -13.70
N ALA A 177 -14.61 -16.11 -14.41
CA ALA A 177 -13.96 -17.29 -13.82
C ALA A 177 -13.00 -16.90 -12.71
N LEU A 178 -12.17 -15.86 -12.93
CA LEU A 178 -11.29 -15.30 -11.89
C LEU A 178 -12.07 -14.80 -10.68
N ARG A 179 -13.18 -14.10 -10.87
CA ARG A 179 -14.00 -13.61 -9.76
C ARG A 179 -14.63 -14.74 -8.94
N GLN A 180 -14.95 -15.86 -9.58
CA GLN A 180 -15.48 -17.05 -8.91
C GLN A 180 -14.39 -17.82 -8.14
N ALA A 181 -13.21 -17.96 -8.75
CA ALA A 181 -12.07 -18.65 -8.13
C ALA A 181 -11.39 -17.80 -7.02
N ALA A 182 -11.49 -16.48 -7.11
CA ALA A 182 -10.86 -15.57 -6.19
C ALA A 182 -11.58 -15.52 -4.84
N ARG A 183 -10.88 -15.92 -3.78
CA ARG A 183 -11.36 -15.73 -2.40
C ARG A 183 -10.91 -14.36 -1.90
N PRO A 184 -11.83 -13.47 -1.50
CA PRO A 184 -11.45 -12.21 -0.86
C PRO A 184 -10.83 -12.49 0.50
N LEU A 185 -9.73 -11.83 0.84
CA LEU A 185 -9.16 -11.91 2.17
C LEU A 185 -10.04 -11.21 3.19
N ASP A 186 -10.24 -11.86 4.34
CA ASP A 186 -10.76 -11.20 5.51
C ASP A 186 -9.77 -10.15 6.04
N ARG A 187 -10.28 -9.18 6.84
CA ARG A 187 -9.44 -8.09 7.39
C ARG A 187 -8.27 -8.62 8.24
N GLN A 188 -8.48 -9.72 8.95
CA GLN A 188 -7.47 -10.32 9.81
C GLN A 188 -6.39 -11.04 9.00
N GLU A 189 -6.78 -11.86 8.03
CA GLU A 189 -5.87 -12.53 7.08
C GLU A 189 -5.03 -11.53 6.31
N ARG A 190 -5.64 -10.44 5.84
CA ARG A 190 -4.94 -9.37 5.13
C ARG A 190 -3.83 -8.73 5.98
N ARG A 191 -4.04 -8.58 7.29
CA ARG A 191 -3.01 -8.09 8.20
C ARG A 191 -1.85 -9.07 8.31
N LEU A 192 -2.12 -10.35 8.49
CA LEU A 192 -1.10 -11.40 8.60
C LEU A 192 -0.23 -11.49 7.33
N TRP A 193 -0.85 -11.45 6.15
CA TRP A 193 -0.12 -11.42 4.87
C TRP A 193 0.71 -10.14 4.68
N GLN A 194 0.21 -9.01 5.16
CA GLN A 194 0.93 -7.75 5.10
C GLN A 194 2.06 -7.64 6.13
N GLU A 195 1.92 -8.24 7.29
CA GLU A 195 2.95 -8.28 8.33
C GLU A 195 4.13 -9.17 7.91
N ASN A 196 3.89 -10.30 7.27
CA ASN A 196 4.94 -11.14 6.69
C ASN A 196 5.70 -10.45 5.52
N SER A 197 5.11 -9.42 4.92
CA SER A 197 5.67 -8.71 3.75
C SER A 197 6.22 -7.32 4.08
N ARG A 198 6.09 -6.82 5.32
CA ARG A 198 6.48 -5.45 5.70
C ARG A 198 7.10 -5.40 7.10
N PRO A 199 8.16 -4.61 7.30
CA PRO A 199 8.57 -4.23 8.64
C PRO A 199 7.42 -3.47 9.34
N ALA A 200 7.22 -3.77 10.64
CA ALA A 200 6.07 -3.39 11.47
C ALA A 200 5.93 -1.89 11.80
N ASP A 201 6.37 -0.99 10.94
CA ASP A 201 6.43 0.45 11.19
C ASP A 201 5.15 1.16 10.78
N GLY A 202 4.37 1.61 11.75
CA GLY A 202 3.40 2.68 11.53
C GLY A 202 1.95 2.50 11.99
N VAL A 203 1.51 1.31 12.42
CA VAL A 203 0.13 1.16 12.98
C VAL A 203 0.09 1.69 14.41
N ARG A 204 1.15 1.47 15.18
CA ARG A 204 1.31 1.99 16.55
C ARG A 204 1.27 3.52 16.60
N ASP A 205 1.94 4.17 15.63
CA ASP A 205 2.03 5.63 15.57
C ASP A 205 0.67 6.29 15.30
N GLY A 206 -0.17 5.68 14.46
CA GLY A 206 -1.51 6.16 14.16
C GLY A 206 -2.47 6.09 15.36
N VAL A 207 -2.41 4.99 16.12
CA VAL A 207 -3.23 4.80 17.33
C VAL A 207 -2.79 5.79 18.42
N LEU A 208 -1.49 5.94 18.65
CA LEU A 208 -0.96 6.92 19.59
C LEU A 208 -1.36 8.35 19.23
N ALA A 209 -1.34 8.71 17.94
CA ALA A 209 -1.79 10.01 17.48
C ALA A 209 -3.27 10.28 17.80
N LEU A 210 -4.15 9.28 17.62
CA LEU A 210 -5.58 9.41 17.95
C LEU A 210 -5.80 9.55 19.46
N ILE A 211 -5.06 8.80 20.27
CA ILE A 211 -5.13 8.91 21.75
C ILE A 211 -4.70 10.31 22.19
N LEU A 212 -3.60 10.84 21.64
CA LEU A 212 -3.11 12.17 21.99
C LEU A 212 -4.09 13.28 21.57
N LEU A 213 -4.75 13.13 20.41
CA LEU A 213 -5.82 14.06 19.99
C LEU A 213 -7.02 14.00 20.91
N ALA A 214 -7.44 12.80 21.33
CA ALA A 214 -8.54 12.63 22.26
C ALA A 214 -8.23 13.24 23.63
N LEU A 215 -7.00 13.06 24.13
CA LEU A 215 -6.53 13.68 25.39
C LEU A 215 -6.50 15.20 25.29
N ALA A 216 -6.04 15.75 24.16
CA ALA A 216 -6.04 17.19 23.93
C ALA A 216 -7.48 17.76 23.91
N ALA A 217 -8.41 17.07 23.26
CA ALA A 217 -9.82 17.47 23.24
C ALA A 217 -10.47 17.39 24.63
N ALA A 218 -10.26 16.29 25.37
CA ALA A 218 -10.77 16.12 26.73
C ALA A 218 -10.24 17.21 27.67
N TRP A 219 -8.95 17.53 27.58
CA TRP A 219 -8.35 18.60 28.39
C TRP A 219 -8.96 19.96 28.07
N LEU A 220 -9.25 20.24 26.79
CA LEU A 220 -9.87 21.49 26.36
C LEU A 220 -11.31 21.63 26.88
N ILE A 221 -12.10 20.56 26.82
CA ILE A 221 -13.47 20.51 27.34
C ILE A 221 -13.47 20.73 28.86
N TRP A 222 -12.64 19.97 29.59
CA TRP A 222 -12.52 20.11 31.04
C TRP A 222 -12.18 21.53 31.48
N ARG A 223 -11.30 22.20 30.73
CA ARG A 223 -10.92 23.57 31.03
C ARG A 223 -12.01 24.60 30.72
N LEU A 224 -12.79 24.38 29.66
CA LEU A 224 -13.94 25.24 29.33
C LEU A 224 -15.03 25.15 30.43
N GLU A 225 -15.26 23.96 30.99
CA GLU A 225 -16.17 23.77 32.12
C GLU A 225 -15.70 24.44 33.41
N LEU A 226 -14.38 24.58 33.62
CA LEU A 226 -13.82 25.30 34.77
C LEU A 226 -13.91 26.84 34.65
N LEU A 227 -14.15 27.37 33.45
CA LEU A 227 -14.27 28.79 33.15
C LEU A 227 -15.73 29.26 33.03
N SER A 228 -16.71 28.35 33.04
CA SER A 228 -18.14 28.61 33.07
C SER A 228 -18.66 28.57 34.49
#